data_4a4831a905f00b73f6714a01da8824bf
#
_entry.id   4a4831a905f00b73f6714a01da8824bf
#
_cell.length_a   1.000
_cell.length_b   1.000
_cell.length_c   1.000
_cell.angle_alpha   90.00
_cell.angle_beta   90.00
_cell.angle_gamma   90.00
#
_symmetry.space_group_name_H-M   'P 1'
#
loop_
_entity.id
_entity.type
_entity.pdbx_description
1 polymer ?
#
loop_
_entity_poly.entity_id
_entity_poly.type
_entity_poly.pdbx_seq_one_letter_code
_entity_poly.pdbx_strand_id
1 'polypeptide(L)'
;VGMAYTGIDAFEMIITKEPDIVISDIRMPGYDGLELIKRIKEAGIEAEFVMISGFKQFEYAQNAMKYGVKYYLLKPIEEEKLLEIIQEIKETIQKKKAHDIYEKELKLEVKEARDKMKKRFLTSILSQQNFETEGTADHQTINTEYNTSFKEGIFQAVFVKLDTEKEVEDGNNSIIDKIKKKVTLLEEVCEEYITTRVHSGIIVLMNYQVDQEVVIKQKIEELYDDIKKDVDKFKEFFVFLGVGKKS
;
A
#
# COMPACT_ATOMS: atom_id res chain seq x y z
N VAL A 1 28.09 10.27 0.31
CA VAL A 1 29.15 9.79 1.21
C VAL A 1 29.44 10.88 2.22
N GLY A 2 29.65 10.52 3.49
CA GLY A 2 30.00 11.43 4.58
C GLY A 2 31.07 10.82 5.47
N MET A 3 31.73 11.66 6.24
CA MET A 3 32.74 11.24 7.21
C MET A 3 32.49 11.98 8.52
N ALA A 4 32.49 11.24 9.63
CA ALA A 4 32.33 11.78 10.99
C ALA A 4 33.53 11.34 11.85
N TYR A 5 33.92 12.16 12.80
CA TYR A 5 35.06 11.90 13.68
C TYR A 5 34.64 11.51 15.10
N THR A 6 33.38 11.68 15.44
CA THR A 6 32.79 11.25 16.72
C THR A 6 31.55 10.41 16.48
N GLY A 7 31.20 9.56 17.45
CA GLY A 7 30.00 8.77 17.37
C GLY A 7 28.69 9.59 17.41
N ILE A 8 28.75 10.80 18.02
CA ILE A 8 27.60 11.71 18.04
C ILE A 8 27.36 12.28 16.64
N ASP A 9 28.41 12.84 16.01
CA ASP A 9 28.31 13.38 14.64
C ASP A 9 27.92 12.28 13.64
N ALA A 10 28.45 11.05 13.84
CA ALA A 10 28.08 9.89 13.03
C ALA A 10 26.59 9.57 13.13
N PHE A 11 26.04 9.59 14.34
CA PHE A 11 24.61 9.34 14.58
C PHE A 11 23.73 10.38 13.87
N GLU A 12 24.02 11.68 14.02
CA GLU A 12 23.27 12.75 13.36
C GLU A 12 23.36 12.65 11.83
N MET A 13 24.55 12.32 11.33
CA MET A 13 24.76 12.14 9.88
C MET A 13 24.00 10.92 9.34
N ILE A 14 23.97 9.80 10.05
CA ILE A 14 23.26 8.60 9.63
C ILE A 14 21.75 8.84 9.62
N ILE A 15 21.19 9.51 10.65
CA ILE A 15 19.76 9.86 10.68
C ILE A 15 19.38 10.79 9.53
N THR A 16 20.25 11.75 9.19
CA THR A 16 19.94 12.75 8.15
C THR A 16 20.10 12.20 6.73
N LYS A 17 21.08 11.31 6.52
CA LYS A 17 21.44 10.83 5.17
C LYS A 17 20.98 9.43 4.84
N GLU A 18 20.54 8.67 5.85
CA GLU A 18 20.10 7.27 5.73
C GLU A 18 20.99 6.43 4.80
N PRO A 19 22.31 6.30 5.12
CA PRO A 19 23.23 5.58 4.25
C PRO A 19 22.94 4.08 4.25
N ASP A 20 23.10 3.42 3.10
CA ASP A 20 22.98 1.97 2.99
C ASP A 20 24.10 1.22 3.74
N ILE A 21 25.33 1.80 3.84
CA ILE A 21 26.51 1.18 4.44
C ILE A 21 27.18 2.18 5.41
N VAL A 22 27.48 1.72 6.59
CA VAL A 22 28.25 2.46 7.62
C VAL A 22 29.51 1.69 7.96
N ILE A 23 30.67 2.32 7.77
CA ILE A 23 31.97 1.79 8.21
C ILE A 23 32.36 2.58 9.47
N SER A 24 32.51 1.89 10.58
CA SER A 24 32.76 2.54 11.88
C SER A 24 33.90 1.88 12.64
N ASP A 25 34.76 2.70 13.23
CA ASP A 25 35.62 2.23 14.30
C ASP A 25 34.81 1.86 15.55
N ILE A 26 35.26 0.89 16.31
CA ILE A 26 34.64 0.57 17.60
C ILE A 26 34.95 1.67 18.61
N ARG A 27 36.17 2.15 18.68
CA ARG A 27 36.54 3.18 19.65
C ARG A 27 36.56 4.57 19.02
N MET A 28 35.56 5.36 19.36
CA MET A 28 35.41 6.75 18.93
C MET A 28 35.03 7.63 20.13
N PRO A 29 35.36 8.94 20.08
CA PRO A 29 34.86 9.90 21.06
C PRO A 29 33.33 10.02 20.98
N GLY A 30 32.71 10.27 22.11
CA GLY A 30 31.23 10.35 22.21
C GLY A 30 30.62 8.96 22.32
N TYR A 31 29.80 8.56 21.36
CA TYR A 31 29.32 7.17 21.28
C TYR A 31 30.42 6.28 20.70
N ASP A 32 30.67 5.13 21.31
CA ASP A 32 31.46 4.11 20.65
C ASP A 32 30.66 3.44 19.51
N GLY A 33 31.35 2.63 18.68
CA GLY A 33 30.71 2.00 17.54
C GLY A 33 29.55 1.06 17.89
N LEU A 34 29.58 0.44 19.08
CA LEU A 34 28.51 -0.46 19.52
C LEU A 34 27.28 0.33 19.98
N GLU A 35 27.48 1.41 20.73
CA GLU A 35 26.41 2.31 21.14
C GLU A 35 25.80 3.00 19.92
N LEU A 36 26.60 3.40 18.94
CA LEU A 36 26.13 3.96 17.68
C LEU A 36 25.17 2.99 16.95
N ILE A 37 25.54 1.73 16.77
CA ILE A 37 24.69 0.71 16.13
C ILE A 37 23.38 0.54 16.89
N LYS A 38 23.47 0.42 18.22
CA LYS A 38 22.28 0.27 19.06
C LYS A 38 21.28 1.41 18.84
N ARG A 39 21.75 2.66 18.88
CA ARG A 39 20.93 3.86 18.70
C ARG A 39 20.32 3.97 17.31
N ILE A 40 21.08 3.60 16.28
CA ILE A 40 20.59 3.59 14.89
C ILE A 40 19.46 2.56 14.71
N LYS A 41 19.60 1.38 15.33
CA LYS A 41 18.54 0.36 15.31
C LYS A 41 17.31 0.78 16.11
N GLU A 42 17.49 1.41 17.26
CA GLU A 42 16.38 1.94 18.05
C GLU A 42 15.63 3.07 17.31
N ALA A 43 16.35 3.82 16.46
CA ALA A 43 15.74 4.82 15.55
C ALA A 43 15.04 4.21 14.31
N GLY A 44 15.10 2.88 14.13
CA GLY A 44 14.45 2.18 13.01
C GLY A 44 15.15 2.35 11.66
N ILE A 45 16.41 2.80 11.64
CA ILE A 45 17.19 2.97 10.41
C ILE A 45 17.87 1.66 10.04
N GLU A 46 17.65 1.24 8.81
CA GLU A 46 18.31 0.06 8.23
C GLU A 46 19.59 0.48 7.52
N ALA A 47 20.74 0.10 8.08
CA ALA A 47 22.05 0.23 7.46
C ALA A 47 22.89 -1.03 7.73
N GLU A 48 23.69 -1.43 6.77
CA GLU A 48 24.68 -2.50 6.96
C GLU A 48 25.94 -1.91 7.58
N PHE A 49 26.40 -2.51 8.70
CA PHE A 49 27.57 -2.03 9.42
C PHE A 49 28.78 -2.89 9.17
N VAL A 50 29.92 -2.23 8.88
CA VAL A 50 31.26 -2.81 8.85
C VAL A 50 32.02 -2.23 10.04
N MET A 51 32.34 -3.07 11.02
CA MET A 51 33.07 -2.65 12.21
C MET A 51 34.57 -2.82 12.03
N ILE A 52 35.33 -1.81 12.41
CA ILE A 52 36.76 -1.80 12.35
C ILE A 52 37.31 -1.73 13.78
N SER A 53 38.36 -2.52 14.09
CA SER A 53 38.97 -2.53 15.42
C SER A 53 40.46 -2.71 15.37
N GLY A 54 41.17 -2.01 16.23
CA GLY A 54 42.59 -2.25 16.49
C GLY A 54 42.88 -3.37 17.51
N PHE A 55 41.86 -3.97 18.10
CA PHE A 55 41.96 -4.95 19.16
C PHE A 55 41.40 -6.30 18.78
N LYS A 56 42.14 -7.38 18.99
CA LYS A 56 41.67 -8.77 18.85
C LYS A 56 40.80 -9.19 20.06
N GLN A 57 39.95 -8.31 20.59
CA GLN A 57 39.08 -8.67 21.71
C GLN A 57 37.80 -9.30 21.16
N PHE A 58 37.65 -10.58 21.43
CA PHE A 58 36.51 -11.40 21.02
C PHE A 58 35.16 -10.80 21.52
N GLU A 59 35.16 -10.17 22.68
CA GLU A 59 33.97 -9.57 23.29
C GLU A 59 33.35 -8.46 22.43
N TYR A 60 34.14 -7.62 21.75
CA TYR A 60 33.60 -6.58 20.85
C TYR A 60 32.95 -7.16 19.62
N ALA A 61 33.58 -8.18 19.02
CA ALA A 61 33.00 -8.89 17.88
C ALA A 61 31.68 -9.57 18.27
N GLN A 62 31.67 -10.27 19.42
CA GLN A 62 30.46 -10.92 19.93
C GLN A 62 29.33 -9.93 20.22
N ASN A 63 29.64 -8.78 20.80
CA ASN A 63 28.62 -7.75 21.06
C ASN A 63 28.12 -7.11 19.78
N ALA A 64 28.98 -6.84 18.79
CA ALA A 64 28.56 -6.36 17.48
C ALA A 64 27.60 -7.33 16.78
N MET A 65 27.90 -8.64 16.84
CA MET A 65 27.03 -9.70 16.29
C MET A 65 25.65 -9.75 16.94
N LYS A 66 25.51 -9.45 18.24
CA LYS A 66 24.19 -9.36 18.90
C LYS A 66 23.30 -8.27 18.30
N TYR A 67 23.91 -7.23 17.75
CA TYR A 67 23.23 -6.17 17.02
C TYR A 67 23.13 -6.45 15.52
N GLY A 68 23.49 -7.68 15.06
CA GLY A 68 23.33 -8.12 13.67
C GLY A 68 24.43 -7.59 12.73
N VAL A 69 25.55 -7.13 13.27
CA VAL A 69 26.75 -6.82 12.45
C VAL A 69 27.36 -8.09 11.91
N LYS A 70 27.52 -8.16 10.59
CA LYS A 70 28.07 -9.33 9.90
C LYS A 70 29.56 -9.18 9.63
N TYR A 71 30.03 -7.94 9.49
CA TYR A 71 31.38 -7.65 9.02
C TYR A 71 32.21 -6.95 10.09
N TYR A 72 33.33 -7.58 10.41
CA TYR A 72 34.29 -7.13 11.42
C TYR A 72 35.72 -7.21 10.88
N LEU A 73 36.43 -6.09 10.80
CA LEU A 73 37.76 -5.98 10.29
C LEU A 73 38.76 -5.59 11.39
N LEU A 74 39.93 -6.20 11.37
CA LEU A 74 41.05 -5.82 12.25
C LEU A 74 41.98 -4.85 11.56
N LYS A 75 42.47 -3.86 12.30
CA LYS A 75 43.56 -2.99 11.85
C LYS A 75 44.93 -3.76 11.93
N PRO A 76 45.82 -3.60 10.94
CA PRO A 76 45.71 -2.73 9.76
C PRO A 76 44.70 -3.29 8.75
N ILE A 77 43.92 -2.39 8.13
CA ILE A 77 42.87 -2.77 7.16
C ILE A 77 43.57 -3.09 5.83
N GLU A 78 43.32 -4.28 5.29
CA GLU A 78 43.66 -4.65 3.94
C GLU A 78 42.61 -4.09 2.99
N GLU A 79 43.03 -3.22 2.07
CA GLU A 79 42.11 -2.52 1.15
C GLU A 79 41.29 -3.52 0.33
N GLU A 80 41.92 -4.56 -0.19
CA GLU A 80 41.28 -5.62 -0.96
C GLU A 80 40.11 -6.26 -0.20
N LYS A 81 40.38 -6.62 1.08
CA LYS A 81 39.36 -7.24 1.95
C LYS A 81 38.19 -6.31 2.27
N LEU A 82 38.46 -5.03 2.45
CA LEU A 82 37.38 -4.03 2.65
C LEU A 82 36.55 -3.90 1.40
N LEU A 83 37.16 -3.86 0.22
CA LEU A 83 36.45 -3.77 -1.07
C LEU A 83 35.59 -5.01 -1.33
N GLU A 84 36.09 -6.21 -1.03
CA GLU A 84 35.33 -7.46 -1.13
C GLU A 84 34.04 -7.39 -0.27
N ILE A 85 34.17 -6.95 1.00
CA ILE A 85 33.04 -6.82 1.91
C ILE A 85 32.03 -5.79 1.39
N ILE A 86 32.50 -4.63 0.92
CA ILE A 86 31.62 -3.61 0.36
C ILE A 86 30.86 -4.13 -0.86
N GLN A 87 31.53 -4.89 -1.72
CA GLN A 87 30.90 -5.50 -2.88
C GLN A 87 29.85 -6.53 -2.48
N GLU A 88 30.12 -7.39 -1.51
CA GLU A 88 29.15 -8.37 -0.98
C GLU A 88 27.91 -7.68 -0.39
N ILE A 89 28.13 -6.62 0.41
CA ILE A 89 27.05 -5.84 0.98
C ILE A 89 26.19 -5.20 -0.13
N LYS A 90 26.84 -4.60 -1.13
CA LYS A 90 26.17 -3.97 -2.27
C LYS A 90 25.28 -4.96 -3.02
N GLU A 91 25.78 -6.16 -3.30
CA GLU A 91 25.01 -7.22 -3.95
C GLU A 91 23.81 -7.66 -3.11
N THR A 92 24.00 -7.77 -1.79
CA THR A 92 22.93 -8.14 -0.86
C THR A 92 21.83 -7.08 -0.84
N ILE A 93 22.21 -5.79 -0.77
CA ILE A 93 21.26 -4.67 -0.80
C ILE A 93 20.52 -4.63 -2.14
N GLN A 94 21.23 -4.83 -3.26
CA GLN A 94 20.59 -4.84 -4.58
C GLN A 94 19.58 -5.99 -4.72
N LYS A 95 19.92 -7.19 -4.24
CA LYS A 95 19.01 -8.34 -4.25
C LYS A 95 17.76 -8.07 -3.38
N LYS A 96 17.93 -7.47 -2.19
CA LYS A 96 16.82 -7.11 -1.31
C LYS A 96 15.91 -6.08 -2.00
N LYS A 97 16.48 -5.00 -2.52
CA LYS A 97 15.70 -3.96 -3.25
C LYS A 97 14.96 -4.53 -4.46
N ALA A 98 15.60 -5.41 -5.24
CA ALA A 98 14.96 -6.05 -6.39
C ALA A 98 13.81 -6.98 -5.95
N HIS A 99 13.97 -7.73 -4.87
CA HIS A 99 12.92 -8.57 -4.31
C HIS A 99 11.72 -7.75 -3.82
N ASP A 100 11.97 -6.64 -3.10
CA ASP A 100 10.92 -5.76 -2.60
C ASP A 100 10.12 -5.09 -3.73
N ILE A 101 10.80 -4.72 -4.82
CA ILE A 101 10.14 -4.19 -6.04
C ILE A 101 9.29 -5.28 -6.66
N TYR A 102 9.84 -6.48 -6.88
CA TYR A 102 9.11 -7.61 -7.46
C TYR A 102 7.86 -7.99 -6.65
N GLU A 103 7.98 -8.03 -5.31
CA GLU A 103 6.80 -8.28 -4.46
C GLU A 103 5.72 -7.21 -4.60
N LYS A 104 6.12 -5.94 -4.71
CA LYS A 104 5.16 -4.83 -4.91
C LYS A 104 4.47 -4.94 -6.26
N GLU A 105 5.21 -5.23 -7.31
CA GLU A 105 4.66 -5.44 -8.66
C GLU A 105 3.70 -6.61 -8.69
N LEU A 106 4.06 -7.75 -8.12
CA LEU A 106 3.20 -8.93 -8.03
C LEU A 106 1.90 -8.64 -7.27
N LYS A 107 1.99 -7.94 -6.12
CA LYS A 107 0.80 -7.53 -5.36
C LYS A 107 -0.11 -6.62 -6.17
N LEU A 108 0.45 -5.73 -6.98
CA LEU A 108 -0.31 -4.85 -7.87
C LEU A 108 -1.01 -5.64 -8.98
N GLU A 109 -0.30 -6.54 -9.66
CA GLU A 109 -0.87 -7.39 -10.72
C GLU A 109 -2.02 -8.27 -10.19
N VAL A 110 -1.84 -8.90 -9.03
CA VAL A 110 -2.89 -9.69 -8.38
C VAL A 110 -4.11 -8.83 -8.07
N LYS A 111 -3.91 -7.61 -7.56
CA LYS A 111 -5.00 -6.67 -7.29
C LYS A 111 -5.73 -6.28 -8.57
N GLU A 112 -5.02 -5.95 -9.63
CA GLU A 112 -5.62 -5.59 -10.92
C GLU A 112 -6.41 -6.74 -11.56
N ALA A 113 -5.86 -7.97 -11.48
CA ALA A 113 -6.56 -9.16 -11.95
C ALA A 113 -7.87 -9.39 -11.18
N ARG A 114 -7.83 -9.25 -9.85
CA ARG A 114 -9.02 -9.35 -8.99
C ARG A 114 -10.06 -8.27 -9.33
N ASP A 115 -9.62 -7.03 -9.49
CA ASP A 115 -10.52 -5.92 -9.86
C ASP A 115 -11.17 -6.13 -11.24
N LYS A 116 -10.43 -6.72 -12.19
CA LYS A 116 -10.99 -7.11 -13.49
C LYS A 116 -12.09 -8.17 -13.35
N MET A 117 -11.87 -9.21 -12.55
CA MET A 117 -12.87 -10.26 -12.32
C MET A 117 -14.13 -9.70 -11.65
N LYS A 118 -13.97 -8.86 -10.62
CA LYS A 118 -15.08 -8.18 -9.95
C LYS A 118 -15.90 -7.30 -10.93
N LYS A 119 -15.23 -6.56 -11.80
CA LYS A 119 -15.90 -5.75 -12.83
C LYS A 119 -16.66 -6.62 -13.83
N ARG A 120 -16.11 -7.76 -14.26
CA ARG A 120 -16.81 -8.69 -15.13
C ARG A 120 -18.09 -9.22 -14.49
N PHE A 121 -18.04 -9.60 -13.21
CA PHE A 121 -19.22 -9.99 -12.45
C PHE A 121 -20.30 -8.90 -12.49
N LEU A 122 -19.96 -7.66 -12.12
CA LEU A 122 -20.93 -6.58 -12.12
C LEU A 122 -21.47 -6.26 -13.51
N THR A 123 -20.64 -6.36 -14.55
CA THR A 123 -21.06 -6.17 -15.94
C THR A 123 -22.00 -7.31 -16.41
N SER A 124 -21.76 -8.56 -16.00
CA SER A 124 -22.64 -9.68 -16.33
C SER A 124 -24.02 -9.52 -15.72
N ILE A 125 -24.12 -9.04 -14.48
CA ILE A 125 -25.40 -8.70 -13.83
C ILE A 125 -26.15 -7.62 -14.64
N LEU A 126 -25.45 -6.57 -15.03
CA LEU A 126 -26.06 -5.42 -15.71
C LEU A 126 -26.50 -5.75 -17.15
N SER A 127 -25.83 -6.67 -17.82
CA SER A 127 -26.14 -7.06 -19.20
C SER A 127 -27.22 -8.13 -19.31
N GLN A 128 -27.70 -8.69 -18.23
CA GLN A 128 -28.68 -9.81 -18.16
C GLN A 128 -28.23 -11.07 -18.94
N GLN A 129 -26.97 -11.18 -19.32
CA GLN A 129 -26.51 -12.21 -20.26
C GLN A 129 -26.32 -13.61 -19.65
N ASN A 130 -26.42 -13.80 -18.32
CA ASN A 130 -26.13 -15.11 -17.72
C ASN A 130 -26.98 -15.49 -16.49
N PHE A 131 -28.10 -14.79 -16.22
CA PHE A 131 -28.96 -15.14 -15.08
C PHE A 131 -30.17 -16.02 -15.44
N GLU A 132 -30.16 -16.67 -16.62
CA GLU A 132 -31.16 -17.71 -16.97
C GLU A 132 -30.79 -19.10 -16.43
N THR A 133 -29.84 -19.23 -15.51
CA THR A 133 -29.71 -20.48 -14.79
C THR A 133 -30.81 -20.54 -13.72
N GLU A 134 -31.72 -21.45 -13.91
CA GLU A 134 -32.70 -21.92 -12.93
C GLU A 134 -32.02 -22.42 -11.65
N GLY A 135 -31.61 -21.51 -10.82
CA GLY A 135 -30.95 -21.80 -9.55
C GLY A 135 -30.25 -20.53 -9.05
N THR A 136 -30.59 -20.11 -7.87
CA THR A 136 -29.90 -19.05 -7.14
C THR A 136 -28.43 -19.47 -7.00
N ALA A 137 -27.55 -18.85 -7.80
CA ALA A 137 -26.11 -19.03 -7.59
C ALA A 137 -25.80 -18.55 -6.18
N ASP A 138 -25.35 -19.44 -5.33
CA ASP A 138 -24.97 -19.09 -3.99
C ASP A 138 -23.72 -18.19 -4.01
N HIS A 139 -23.52 -17.44 -2.95
CA HIS A 139 -22.38 -16.53 -2.82
C HIS A 139 -21.02 -17.28 -2.90
N GLN A 140 -20.97 -18.58 -2.57
CA GLN A 140 -19.73 -19.36 -2.64
C GLN A 140 -19.33 -19.64 -4.10
N THR A 141 -20.28 -19.96 -4.95
CA THR A 141 -20.08 -20.14 -6.38
C THR A 141 -19.61 -18.85 -7.03
N ILE A 142 -20.26 -17.71 -6.71
CA ILE A 142 -19.87 -16.38 -7.20
C ILE A 142 -18.46 -16.01 -6.72
N ASN A 143 -18.15 -16.27 -5.45
CA ASN A 143 -16.83 -16.00 -4.89
C ASN A 143 -15.73 -16.77 -5.61
N THR A 144 -15.98 -18.01 -5.95
CA THR A 144 -15.01 -18.86 -6.66
C THR A 144 -14.81 -18.40 -8.11
N GLU A 145 -15.89 -18.10 -8.83
CA GLU A 145 -15.84 -17.75 -10.24
C GLU A 145 -15.26 -16.35 -10.49
N TYR A 146 -15.61 -15.37 -9.63
CA TYR A 146 -15.27 -13.96 -9.84
C TYR A 146 -14.24 -13.42 -8.83
N ASN A 147 -13.67 -14.30 -8.00
CA ASN A 147 -12.71 -13.94 -6.95
C ASN A 147 -13.21 -12.80 -6.05
N THR A 148 -14.47 -12.92 -5.62
CA THR A 148 -15.12 -12.02 -4.66
C THR A 148 -15.05 -12.62 -3.25
N SER A 149 -15.50 -11.86 -2.25
CA SER A 149 -15.55 -12.28 -0.84
C SER A 149 -16.92 -12.05 -0.22
N PHE A 150 -17.98 -12.25 -1.00
CA PHE A 150 -19.34 -12.10 -0.53
C PHE A 150 -19.64 -13.04 0.63
N LYS A 151 -20.34 -12.51 1.62
CA LYS A 151 -20.85 -13.27 2.77
C LYS A 151 -22.37 -13.30 2.74
N GLU A 152 -22.97 -14.23 3.48
CA GLU A 152 -24.38 -14.19 3.75
C GLU A 152 -24.72 -12.84 4.42
N GLY A 153 -25.73 -12.13 3.90
CA GLY A 153 -26.06 -10.78 4.34
C GLY A 153 -26.88 -10.01 3.31
N ILE A 154 -26.86 -8.71 3.45
CA ILE A 154 -27.59 -7.79 2.55
C ILE A 154 -26.75 -7.46 1.34
N PHE A 155 -27.38 -7.52 0.16
CA PHE A 155 -26.83 -6.99 -1.09
C PHE A 155 -27.57 -5.72 -1.47
N GLN A 156 -26.84 -4.67 -1.76
CA GLN A 156 -27.43 -3.40 -2.15
C GLN A 156 -26.59 -2.74 -3.25
N ALA A 157 -27.28 -2.27 -4.30
CA ALA A 157 -26.65 -1.47 -5.36
C ALA A 157 -26.88 0.02 -5.11
N VAL A 158 -25.84 0.82 -5.35
CA VAL A 158 -25.93 2.28 -5.39
C VAL A 158 -25.49 2.74 -6.77
N PHE A 159 -26.29 3.58 -7.40
CA PHE A 159 -25.97 4.18 -8.68
C PHE A 159 -25.80 5.69 -8.53
N VAL A 160 -24.60 6.17 -8.82
CA VAL A 160 -24.31 7.61 -8.89
C VAL A 160 -24.29 8.00 -10.36
N LYS A 161 -25.36 8.65 -10.83
CA LYS A 161 -25.47 9.16 -12.19
C LYS A 161 -25.04 10.63 -12.22
N LEU A 162 -24.20 10.96 -13.21
CA LEU A 162 -23.84 12.31 -13.56
C LEU A 162 -24.58 12.68 -14.86
N ASP A 163 -25.39 13.72 -14.82
CA ASP A 163 -26.09 14.26 -15.99
C ASP A 163 -25.54 15.64 -16.37
N THR A 164 -25.60 16.00 -17.64
CA THR A 164 -25.10 17.28 -18.15
C THR A 164 -26.02 17.78 -19.28
N GLU A 165 -26.26 19.08 -19.32
CA GLU A 165 -27.05 19.72 -20.38
C GLU A 165 -26.31 19.86 -21.70
N LYS A 166 -24.97 19.64 -21.71
CA LYS A 166 -24.12 19.76 -22.89
C LYS A 166 -23.27 18.51 -23.11
N GLU A 167 -23.03 18.17 -24.37
CA GLU A 167 -22.01 17.16 -24.74
C GLU A 167 -20.62 17.70 -24.41
N VAL A 168 -20.11 17.36 -23.23
CA VAL A 168 -18.75 17.71 -22.79
C VAL A 168 -17.92 16.43 -22.74
N GLU A 169 -17.15 16.15 -23.78
CA GLU A 169 -16.37 14.90 -23.87
C GLU A 169 -15.24 14.81 -22.85
N ASP A 170 -14.52 15.88 -22.55
CA ASP A 170 -13.31 15.86 -21.69
C ASP A 170 -13.55 16.20 -20.21
N GLY A 171 -14.56 17.01 -19.89
CA GLY A 171 -14.87 17.40 -18.51
C GLY A 171 -15.45 16.26 -17.66
N ASN A 172 -16.19 15.35 -18.26
CA ASN A 172 -16.84 14.22 -17.60
C ASN A 172 -15.85 13.26 -16.94
N ASN A 173 -14.70 13.00 -17.54
CA ASN A 173 -13.71 12.05 -17.01
C ASN A 173 -13.15 12.50 -15.66
N SER A 174 -12.78 13.77 -15.53
CA SER A 174 -12.21 14.31 -14.29
C SER A 174 -13.18 14.27 -13.10
N ILE A 175 -14.48 14.54 -13.35
CA ILE A 175 -15.51 14.51 -12.31
C ILE A 175 -15.83 13.07 -11.93
N ILE A 176 -15.98 12.18 -12.91
CA ILE A 176 -16.21 10.75 -12.65
C ILE A 176 -15.08 10.13 -11.84
N ASP A 177 -13.82 10.50 -12.12
CA ASP A 177 -12.67 10.01 -11.34
C ASP A 177 -12.69 10.53 -9.89
N LYS A 178 -13.14 11.76 -9.66
CA LYS A 178 -13.37 12.28 -8.30
C LYS A 178 -14.48 11.51 -7.59
N ILE A 179 -15.61 11.30 -8.25
CA ILE A 179 -16.72 10.51 -7.72
C ILE A 179 -16.24 9.10 -7.38
N LYS A 180 -15.47 8.46 -8.28
CA LYS A 180 -14.90 7.13 -8.06
C LYS A 180 -14.04 7.07 -6.81
N LYS A 181 -13.21 8.08 -6.55
CA LYS A 181 -12.41 8.15 -5.32
C LYS A 181 -13.28 8.29 -4.07
N LYS A 182 -14.39 9.02 -4.15
CA LYS A 182 -15.29 9.20 -3.01
C LYS A 182 -16.11 7.94 -2.70
N VAL A 183 -16.58 7.24 -3.71
CA VAL A 183 -17.34 5.99 -3.50
C VAL A 183 -16.47 4.89 -2.88
N THR A 184 -15.14 4.96 -2.95
CA THR A 184 -14.26 4.00 -2.26
C THR A 184 -14.38 4.07 -0.73
N LEU A 185 -14.91 5.16 -0.16
CA LEU A 185 -15.18 5.26 1.29
C LEU A 185 -16.22 4.24 1.77
N LEU A 186 -17.06 3.73 0.86
CA LEU A 186 -18.02 2.67 1.19
C LEU A 186 -17.34 1.31 1.40
N GLU A 187 -16.13 1.10 0.86
CA GLU A 187 -15.36 -0.13 1.05
C GLU A 187 -15.03 -0.39 2.53
N GLU A 188 -14.84 0.66 3.32
CA GLU A 188 -14.47 0.56 4.73
C GLU A 188 -15.57 0.02 5.63
N VAL A 189 -16.83 0.07 5.17
CA VAL A 189 -18.02 -0.30 5.93
C VAL A 189 -18.78 -1.50 5.36
N CYS A 190 -18.22 -2.16 4.34
CA CYS A 190 -18.81 -3.32 3.67
C CYS A 190 -17.94 -4.57 3.86
N GLU A 191 -18.54 -5.75 3.78
CA GLU A 191 -17.84 -7.02 3.70
C GLU A 191 -17.20 -7.20 2.32
N GLU A 192 -17.92 -6.84 1.27
CA GLU A 192 -17.44 -6.80 -0.10
C GLU A 192 -18.00 -5.59 -0.84
N TYR A 193 -17.17 -5.02 -1.70
CA TYR A 193 -17.45 -3.82 -2.45
C TYR A 193 -16.97 -3.98 -3.89
N ILE A 194 -17.85 -3.75 -4.86
CA ILE A 194 -17.52 -3.79 -6.28
C ILE A 194 -18.05 -2.54 -6.95
N THR A 195 -17.21 -1.87 -7.72
CA THR A 195 -17.60 -0.68 -8.46
C THR A 195 -17.20 -0.75 -9.93
N THR A 196 -18.06 -0.25 -10.80
CA THR A 196 -17.76 -0.08 -12.23
C THR A 196 -18.37 1.19 -12.77
N ARG A 197 -17.73 1.73 -13.82
CA ARG A 197 -18.26 2.83 -14.59
C ARG A 197 -19.29 2.32 -15.60
N VAL A 198 -20.42 2.98 -15.72
CA VAL A 198 -21.48 2.74 -16.69
C VAL A 198 -21.91 4.06 -17.31
N HIS A 199 -21.82 4.16 -18.65
CA HIS A 199 -22.22 5.37 -19.39
C HIS A 199 -21.86 6.68 -18.64
N SER A 200 -22.84 7.36 -18.06
CA SER A 200 -22.73 8.64 -17.37
C SER A 200 -22.59 8.51 -15.85
N GLY A 201 -22.16 7.37 -15.29
CA GLY A 201 -22.17 7.20 -13.86
C GLY A 201 -21.29 6.07 -13.34
N ILE A 202 -21.46 5.80 -12.07
CA ILE A 202 -20.78 4.72 -11.35
C ILE A 202 -21.83 3.88 -10.64
N ILE A 203 -21.73 2.56 -10.81
CA ILE A 203 -22.49 1.60 -10.01
C ILE A 203 -21.56 1.02 -8.95
N VAL A 204 -22.09 0.90 -7.74
CA VAL A 204 -21.48 0.25 -6.60
C VAL A 204 -22.40 -0.89 -6.16
N LEU A 205 -21.89 -2.11 -6.08
CA LEU A 205 -22.56 -3.22 -5.42
C LEU A 205 -21.86 -3.44 -4.08
N MET A 206 -22.65 -3.45 -3.02
CA MET A 206 -22.19 -3.65 -1.64
C MET A 206 -22.82 -4.90 -1.06
N ASN A 207 -22.01 -5.66 -0.32
CA ASN A 207 -22.50 -6.73 0.56
C ASN A 207 -22.10 -6.38 2.00
N TYR A 208 -23.05 -6.45 2.92
CA TYR A 208 -22.85 -6.08 4.31
C TYR A 208 -23.80 -6.83 5.26
N GLN A 209 -23.50 -6.82 6.55
CA GLN A 209 -24.31 -7.47 7.57
C GLN A 209 -25.49 -6.58 8.00
N VAL A 210 -26.55 -7.19 8.53
CA VAL A 210 -27.77 -6.48 8.95
C VAL A 210 -27.49 -5.40 10.00
N ASP A 211 -26.56 -5.64 10.90
CA ASP A 211 -26.15 -4.68 11.94
C ASP A 211 -25.40 -3.45 11.40
N GLN A 212 -24.81 -3.56 10.20
CA GLN A 212 -24.13 -2.45 9.52
C GLN A 212 -25.09 -1.52 8.75
N GLU A 213 -26.36 -1.89 8.60
CA GLU A 213 -27.33 -1.18 7.76
C GLU A 213 -27.45 0.31 8.08
N VAL A 214 -27.49 0.66 9.37
CA VAL A 214 -27.62 2.06 9.81
C VAL A 214 -26.39 2.87 9.41
N VAL A 215 -25.20 2.30 9.60
CA VAL A 215 -23.93 2.93 9.24
C VAL A 215 -23.82 3.10 7.73
N ILE A 216 -24.18 2.08 6.96
CA ILE A 216 -24.20 2.13 5.49
C ILE A 216 -25.12 3.24 4.98
N LYS A 217 -26.33 3.32 5.52
CA LYS A 217 -27.28 4.35 5.13
C LYS A 217 -26.73 5.76 5.38
N GLN A 218 -26.19 6.00 6.57
CA GLN A 218 -25.55 7.26 6.90
C GLN A 218 -24.40 7.59 5.95
N LYS A 219 -23.54 6.61 5.66
CA LYS A 219 -22.41 6.78 4.74
C LYS A 219 -22.84 7.09 3.31
N ILE A 220 -23.93 6.50 2.84
CA ILE A 220 -24.52 6.82 1.52
C ILE A 220 -25.03 8.26 1.49
N GLU A 221 -25.68 8.74 2.55
CA GLU A 221 -26.17 10.13 2.65
C GLU A 221 -24.99 11.11 2.70
N GLU A 222 -23.98 10.86 3.53
CA GLU A 222 -22.74 11.67 3.59
C GLU A 222 -22.02 11.72 2.23
N LEU A 223 -21.94 10.58 1.54
CA LEU A 223 -21.33 10.46 0.21
C LEU A 223 -22.09 11.32 -0.81
N TYR A 224 -23.42 11.26 -0.80
CA TYR A 224 -24.25 12.08 -1.71
C TYR A 224 -24.01 13.56 -1.50
N ASP A 225 -24.06 14.02 -0.26
CA ASP A 225 -23.84 15.42 0.08
C ASP A 225 -22.44 15.91 -0.33
N ASP A 226 -21.45 15.06 -0.15
CA ASP A 226 -20.07 15.38 -0.49
C ASP A 226 -19.82 15.40 -2.01
N ILE A 227 -20.44 14.47 -2.76
CA ILE A 227 -20.42 14.49 -4.21
C ILE A 227 -21.16 15.72 -4.74
N LYS A 228 -22.33 16.03 -4.19
CA LYS A 228 -23.15 17.18 -4.59
C LYS A 228 -22.39 18.49 -4.42
N LYS A 229 -21.71 18.70 -3.29
CA LYS A 229 -20.87 19.89 -3.06
C LYS A 229 -19.78 20.07 -4.11
N ASP A 230 -19.20 18.97 -4.61
CA ASP A 230 -18.19 19.05 -5.66
C ASP A 230 -18.79 19.30 -7.04
N VAL A 231 -19.94 18.69 -7.33
CA VAL A 231 -20.64 18.83 -8.61
C VAL A 231 -21.26 20.22 -8.74
N ASP A 232 -21.82 20.78 -7.67
CA ASP A 232 -22.41 22.14 -7.65
C ASP A 232 -21.42 23.26 -7.99
N LYS A 233 -20.11 22.99 -7.87
CA LYS A 233 -19.06 23.92 -8.36
C LYS A 233 -19.02 24.02 -9.88
N PHE A 234 -19.56 23.02 -10.57
CA PHE A 234 -19.66 22.94 -12.02
C PHE A 234 -21.12 23.10 -12.42
N LYS A 235 -21.53 24.31 -12.77
CA LYS A 235 -22.92 24.70 -13.06
C LYS A 235 -23.63 23.88 -14.17
N GLU A 236 -22.90 23.03 -14.87
CA GLU A 236 -23.37 22.26 -16.02
C GLU A 236 -23.69 20.80 -15.69
N PHE A 237 -23.47 20.38 -14.43
CA PHE A 237 -23.63 18.98 -14.02
C PHE A 237 -24.63 18.81 -12.91
N PHE A 238 -25.40 17.73 -12.99
CA PHE A 238 -26.35 17.29 -11.97
C PHE A 238 -25.96 15.88 -11.50
N VAL A 239 -26.06 15.63 -10.20
CA VAL A 239 -25.82 14.32 -9.64
C VAL A 239 -27.12 13.71 -9.13
N PHE A 240 -27.36 12.45 -9.48
CA PHE A 240 -28.47 11.66 -8.98
C PHE A 240 -27.92 10.41 -8.28
N LEU A 241 -28.44 10.12 -7.11
CA LEU A 241 -28.12 8.91 -6.38
C LEU A 241 -29.35 8.01 -6.35
N GLY A 242 -29.25 6.84 -6.96
CA GLY A 242 -30.23 5.77 -6.89
C GLY A 242 -29.77 4.69 -5.93
N VAL A 243 -30.63 4.29 -4.99
CA VAL A 243 -30.34 3.19 -4.06
C VAL A 243 -31.30 2.06 -4.37
N GLY A 244 -30.76 0.90 -4.76
CA GLY A 244 -31.53 -0.29 -5.08
C GLY A 244 -32.23 -0.90 -3.85
N LYS A 245 -33.24 -1.72 -4.11
CA LYS A 245 -33.87 -2.53 -3.05
C LYS A 245 -32.83 -3.52 -2.50
N LYS A 246 -32.97 -3.83 -1.23
CA LYS A 246 -32.19 -4.88 -0.55
C LYS A 246 -32.70 -6.24 -0.99
N SER A 247 -31.81 -7.17 -1.19
CA SER A 247 -32.06 -8.59 -1.43
C SER A 247 -31.19 -9.43 -0.52
#